data_62516454b2136f1888e8cb94402ce3f4
#
_entry.id   62516454b2136f1888e8cb94402ce3f4
#
_cell.length_a   1.000
_cell.length_b   1.000
_cell.length_c   1.000
_cell.angle_alpha   90.00
_cell.angle_beta   90.00
_cell.angle_gamma   90.00
#
_symmetry.space_group_name_H-M   'P 1'
#
loop_
_entity.id
_entity.type
_entity.pdbx_description
1 polymer ?
#
loop_
_entity_poly.entity_id
_entity_poly.type
_entity_poly.pdbx_seq_one_letter_code
_entity_poly.pdbx_strand_id
1 'polypeptide(L)'
;MKKTLFLALAVSMMALSCKTNQNTNNTMNNQPLQEVAGRKNFGPNHALVTTPQPCVMIATRDKDHNPDVMMAAWAGQYDHNKIVVSLSKHKTTENLELTGAFTVSFADIHTVAESDYFGLVSGNKVPDKVAKAGFTVTPSPNVDAPIVNEYPYTLECKVISWADGILIGEVVNQSADERILTGGKVDLAKLQPIVFDAAGMCYRVIGEPVGGAWNAGKKFTE
;
A
#
# COMPACT_ATOMS: atom_id res chain seq x y z
N MET A 1 -49.29 49.56 51.78
CA MET A 1 -48.26 48.64 52.31
C MET A 1 -48.70 47.22 52.00
N LYS A 2 -48.17 46.62 50.91
CA LYS A 2 -48.46 45.25 50.51
C LYS A 2 -47.16 44.46 50.56
N LYS A 3 -47.09 43.47 51.47
CA LYS A 3 -45.97 42.54 51.58
C LYS A 3 -46.15 41.47 50.50
N THR A 4 -45.22 41.36 49.56
CA THR A 4 -45.19 40.31 48.55
C THR A 4 -44.34 39.16 49.10
N LEU A 5 -44.98 38.00 49.19
CA LEU A 5 -44.38 36.75 49.68
C LEU A 5 -43.73 36.05 48.52
N PHE A 6 -42.42 35.88 48.55
CA PHE A 6 -41.71 35.05 47.52
C PHE A 6 -41.72 33.60 47.98
N LEU A 7 -42.40 32.78 47.21
CA LEU A 7 -42.41 31.33 47.39
C LEU A 7 -41.21 30.75 46.62
N ALA A 8 -40.21 30.25 47.31
CA ALA A 8 -39.09 29.58 46.72
C ALA A 8 -39.45 28.13 46.41
N LEU A 9 -39.52 27.80 45.14
CA LEU A 9 -39.74 26.44 44.64
C LEU A 9 -38.38 25.73 44.56
N ALA A 10 -38.11 24.82 45.50
CA ALA A 10 -36.93 23.97 45.45
C ALA A 10 -37.17 22.87 44.43
N VAL A 11 -36.49 22.97 43.29
CA VAL A 11 -36.42 21.88 42.30
C VAL A 11 -35.31 20.93 42.75
N SER A 12 -35.70 19.77 43.24
CA SER A 12 -34.80 18.67 43.55
C SER A 12 -34.35 18.03 42.24
N MET A 13 -33.11 18.31 41.78
CA MET A 13 -32.45 17.57 40.71
C MET A 13 -31.97 16.23 41.25
N MET A 14 -32.69 15.17 40.96
CA MET A 14 -32.16 13.82 41.08
C MET A 14 -31.08 13.64 40.00
N ALA A 15 -29.82 13.70 40.39
CA ALA A 15 -28.70 13.30 39.57
C ALA A 15 -28.76 11.76 39.42
N LEU A 16 -29.21 11.32 38.25
CA LEU A 16 -29.07 9.93 37.83
C LEU A 16 -27.57 9.70 37.53
N SER A 17 -26.86 9.15 38.51
CA SER A 17 -25.48 8.70 38.33
C SER A 17 -25.49 7.49 37.39
N CYS A 18 -25.22 7.75 36.12
CA CYS A 18 -24.91 6.69 35.15
C CYS A 18 -23.52 6.14 35.55
N LYS A 19 -23.49 5.05 36.30
CA LYS A 19 -22.27 4.28 36.53
C LYS A 19 -21.91 3.65 35.19
N THR A 20 -21.05 4.33 34.42
CA THR A 20 -20.32 3.70 33.31
C THR A 20 -19.42 2.64 33.92
N ASN A 21 -19.80 1.40 33.74
CA ASN A 21 -18.99 0.23 34.11
C ASN A 21 -17.79 0.14 33.12
N GLN A 22 -16.75 0.99 33.36
CA GLN A 22 -15.45 0.82 32.74
C GLN A 22 -14.69 -0.23 33.53
N ASN A 23 -14.99 -1.48 33.25
CA ASN A 23 -14.16 -2.59 33.70
C ASN A 23 -13.92 -3.53 32.55
N THR A 24 -13.17 -3.02 31.55
CA THR A 24 -12.41 -3.88 30.65
C THR A 24 -10.93 -3.68 30.97
N ASN A 25 -10.53 -4.10 32.15
CA ASN A 25 -9.16 -4.50 32.40
C ASN A 25 -8.90 -5.74 31.55
N ASN A 26 -8.63 -5.52 30.27
CA ASN A 26 -7.94 -6.47 29.44
C ASN A 26 -6.47 -6.45 29.92
N THR A 27 -6.24 -6.98 31.12
CA THR A 27 -4.91 -7.42 31.53
C THR A 27 -4.54 -8.53 30.54
N MET A 28 -3.94 -8.15 29.43
CA MET A 28 -3.18 -9.12 28.65
C MET A 28 -2.29 -9.85 29.65
N ASN A 29 -2.53 -11.13 29.73
CA ASN A 29 -1.82 -12.03 30.63
C ASN A 29 -0.33 -11.93 30.30
N ASN A 30 0.42 -11.12 31.06
CA ASN A 30 1.86 -10.87 30.88
C ASN A 30 2.69 -12.08 31.35
N GLN A 31 2.18 -13.28 31.16
CA GLN A 31 3.04 -14.45 31.30
C GLN A 31 4.08 -14.39 30.19
N PRO A 32 5.37 -14.51 30.52
CA PRO A 32 6.42 -14.59 29.50
C PRO A 32 6.07 -15.72 28.54
N LEU A 33 6.04 -15.39 27.24
CA LEU A 33 5.82 -16.39 26.21
C LEU A 33 6.82 -17.53 26.42
N GLN A 34 6.30 -18.75 26.54
CA GLN A 34 7.15 -19.93 26.70
C GLN A 34 8.08 -20.00 25.50
N GLU A 35 9.39 -20.08 25.75
CA GLU A 35 10.37 -20.23 24.69
C GLU A 35 10.10 -21.52 23.91
N VAL A 36 9.93 -21.38 22.58
CA VAL A 36 9.79 -22.53 21.69
C VAL A 36 11.17 -23.06 21.37
N ALA A 37 11.44 -24.32 21.68
CA ALA A 37 12.73 -24.93 21.44
C ALA A 37 13.20 -24.76 19.98
N GLY A 38 14.44 -24.32 19.81
CA GLY A 38 15.04 -24.05 18.50
C GLY A 38 14.63 -22.74 17.86
N ARG A 39 13.87 -21.88 18.54
CA ARG A 39 13.50 -20.54 18.04
C ARG A 39 14.20 -19.45 18.84
N LYS A 40 14.70 -18.43 18.12
CA LYS A 40 15.20 -17.19 18.73
C LYS A 40 14.07 -16.18 18.82
N ASN A 41 13.84 -15.61 19.99
CA ASN A 41 12.90 -14.52 20.17
C ASN A 41 13.58 -13.19 19.83
N PHE A 42 13.04 -12.45 18.86
CA PHE A 42 13.55 -11.14 18.44
C PHE A 42 12.79 -9.96 19.09
N GLY A 43 11.63 -10.22 19.72
CA GLY A 43 10.75 -9.17 20.24
C GLY A 43 10.09 -8.31 19.15
N PRO A 44 9.28 -7.31 19.57
CA PRO A 44 8.44 -6.54 18.64
C PRO A 44 9.22 -5.46 17.85
N ASN A 45 10.42 -5.10 18.29
CA ASN A 45 11.21 -4.00 17.68
C ASN A 45 12.24 -4.48 16.64
N HIS A 46 12.22 -5.76 16.31
CA HIS A 46 13.02 -6.30 15.22
C HIS A 46 12.37 -5.98 13.87
N ALA A 47 13.19 -5.75 12.84
CA ALA A 47 12.68 -5.52 11.50
C ALA A 47 11.79 -6.68 11.03
N LEU A 48 10.60 -6.34 10.53
CA LEU A 48 9.68 -7.35 10.00
C LEU A 48 10.21 -7.89 8.67
N VAL A 49 10.22 -9.21 8.54
CA VAL A 49 10.56 -9.90 7.29
C VAL A 49 9.28 -10.47 6.70
N THR A 50 8.60 -9.68 5.89
CA THR A 50 7.35 -10.04 5.21
C THR A 50 7.56 -10.30 3.72
N THR A 51 8.78 -10.65 3.33
CA THR A 51 9.16 -11.02 1.96
C THR A 51 8.34 -12.25 1.47
N PRO A 52 7.89 -12.25 0.21
CA PRO A 52 8.19 -11.26 -0.82
C PRO A 52 7.27 -10.03 -0.75
N GLN A 53 7.85 -8.82 -0.81
CA GLN A 53 7.13 -7.57 -0.96
C GLN A 53 7.34 -7.06 -2.39
N PRO A 54 6.28 -6.85 -3.19
CA PRO A 54 6.45 -6.38 -4.56
C PRO A 54 7.02 -4.96 -4.56
N CYS A 55 7.95 -4.68 -5.48
CA CYS A 55 8.39 -3.33 -5.76
C CYS A 55 7.44 -2.70 -6.78
N VAL A 56 6.45 -1.95 -6.31
CA VAL A 56 5.47 -1.28 -7.16
C VAL A 56 5.87 0.16 -7.43
N MET A 57 5.67 0.58 -8.68
CA MET A 57 5.95 1.93 -9.16
C MET A 57 4.62 2.67 -9.28
N ILE A 58 4.42 3.68 -8.45
CA ILE A 58 3.21 4.49 -8.45
C ILE A 58 3.49 5.74 -9.25
N ALA A 59 2.73 5.94 -10.34
CA ALA A 59 2.85 7.13 -11.16
C ALA A 59 1.58 7.99 -11.04
N THR A 60 1.80 9.30 -10.92
CA THR A 60 0.80 10.34 -10.81
C THR A 60 1.23 11.56 -11.62
N ARG A 61 0.37 12.55 -11.77
CA ARG A 61 0.74 13.85 -12.35
C ARG A 61 0.38 14.99 -11.42
N ASP A 62 1.12 16.09 -11.52
CA ASP A 62 0.78 17.32 -10.81
C ASP A 62 -0.22 18.19 -11.60
N LYS A 63 -0.55 19.38 -11.05
CA LYS A 63 -1.46 20.35 -11.67
C LYS A 63 -0.98 20.87 -13.05
N ASP A 64 0.31 20.83 -13.30
CA ASP A 64 0.94 21.27 -14.55
C ASP A 64 1.20 20.09 -15.50
N HIS A 65 0.60 18.93 -15.21
CA HIS A 65 0.73 17.66 -15.94
C HIS A 65 2.13 17.04 -15.91
N ASN A 66 3.02 17.49 -15.03
CA ASN A 66 4.33 16.86 -14.87
C ASN A 66 4.18 15.48 -14.19
N PRO A 67 4.83 14.42 -14.72
CA PRO A 67 4.77 13.11 -14.14
C PRO A 67 5.61 13.03 -12.85
N ASP A 68 5.10 12.31 -11.85
CA ASP A 68 5.85 11.87 -10.69
C ASP A 68 5.73 10.37 -10.54
N VAL A 69 6.84 9.69 -10.30
CA VAL A 69 6.91 8.24 -10.11
C VAL A 69 7.62 7.96 -8.80
N MET A 70 7.06 7.11 -7.96
CA MET A 70 7.72 6.65 -6.74
C MET A 70 7.70 5.13 -6.63
N MET A 71 8.69 4.54 -5.99
CA MET A 71 8.68 3.14 -5.61
C MET A 71 8.06 2.95 -4.22
N ALA A 72 7.18 1.96 -4.10
CA ALA A 72 6.63 1.50 -2.83
C ALA A 72 6.79 -0.02 -2.74
N ALA A 73 7.16 -0.51 -1.53
CA ALA A 73 7.29 -1.95 -1.27
C ALA A 73 6.17 -2.50 -0.37
N TRP A 74 5.36 -1.65 0.24
CA TRP A 74 4.25 -2.08 1.10
C TRP A 74 2.93 -1.99 0.36
N ALA A 75 2.76 -2.89 -0.62
CA ALA A 75 1.61 -2.95 -1.49
C ALA A 75 1.13 -4.40 -1.67
N GLY A 76 -0.13 -4.54 -2.06
CA GLY A 76 -0.69 -5.85 -2.37
C GLY A 76 -2.10 -5.78 -2.92
N GLN A 77 -2.60 -6.91 -3.38
CA GLN A 77 -4.00 -7.06 -3.75
C GLN A 77 -4.88 -6.96 -2.50
N TYR A 78 -5.87 -6.09 -2.54
CA TYR A 78 -6.83 -5.88 -1.44
C TYR A 78 -8.13 -6.64 -1.65
N ASP A 79 -8.59 -6.71 -2.90
CA ASP A 79 -9.83 -7.39 -3.32
C ASP A 79 -9.65 -7.80 -4.79
N HIS A 80 -10.69 -8.39 -5.40
CA HIS A 80 -10.65 -8.90 -6.77
C HIS A 80 -10.11 -7.87 -7.79
N ASN A 81 -10.56 -6.62 -7.69
CA ASN A 81 -10.14 -5.51 -8.55
C ASN A 81 -9.60 -4.31 -7.75
N LYS A 82 -9.01 -4.54 -6.58
CA LYS A 82 -8.49 -3.46 -5.74
C LYS A 82 -7.07 -3.73 -5.29
N ILE A 83 -6.30 -2.65 -5.20
CA ILE A 83 -4.95 -2.65 -4.66
C ILE A 83 -4.91 -1.80 -3.39
N VAL A 84 -4.09 -2.21 -2.43
CA VAL A 84 -3.76 -1.42 -1.24
C VAL A 84 -2.27 -1.07 -1.25
N VAL A 85 -1.94 0.15 -0.84
CA VAL A 85 -0.56 0.61 -0.69
C VAL A 85 -0.44 1.41 0.60
N SER A 86 0.57 1.13 1.41
CA SER A 86 0.92 1.97 2.56
C SER A 86 1.89 3.05 2.11
N LEU A 87 1.51 4.32 2.31
CA LEU A 87 2.27 5.49 1.86
C LEU A 87 2.38 6.52 2.99
N SER A 88 3.53 7.17 3.09
CA SER A 88 3.68 8.43 3.82
C SER A 88 3.32 9.61 2.92
N LYS A 89 3.31 10.83 3.47
CA LYS A 89 3.12 12.06 2.67
C LYS A 89 4.31 12.32 1.75
N HIS A 90 4.05 12.37 0.45
CA HIS A 90 5.00 12.60 -0.63
C HIS A 90 4.39 13.47 -1.72
N LYS A 91 5.17 13.86 -2.73
CA LYS A 91 4.65 14.48 -3.96
C LYS A 91 3.52 13.64 -4.58
N THR A 92 3.68 12.31 -4.59
CA THR A 92 2.69 11.37 -5.09
C THR A 92 1.35 11.51 -4.37
N THR A 93 1.33 11.62 -3.03
CA THR A 93 0.07 11.74 -2.26
C THR A 93 -0.61 13.09 -2.48
N GLU A 94 0.15 14.18 -2.67
CA GLU A 94 -0.39 15.48 -3.08
C GLU A 94 -1.10 15.38 -4.44
N ASN A 95 -0.49 14.65 -5.38
CA ASN A 95 -1.06 14.42 -6.70
C ASN A 95 -2.31 13.52 -6.65
N LEU A 96 -2.34 12.50 -5.77
CA LEU A 96 -3.53 11.66 -5.55
C LEU A 96 -4.72 12.47 -5.06
N GLU A 97 -4.51 13.42 -4.15
CA GLU A 97 -5.56 14.33 -3.67
C GLU A 97 -6.07 15.25 -4.80
N LEU A 98 -5.20 15.61 -5.75
CA LEU A 98 -5.54 16.47 -6.88
C LEU A 98 -6.34 15.73 -7.95
N THR A 99 -5.89 14.53 -8.36
CA THR A 99 -6.41 13.84 -9.56
C THR A 99 -7.39 12.72 -9.24
N GLY A 100 -7.33 12.17 -8.03
CA GLY A 100 -8.09 10.97 -7.66
C GLY A 100 -7.69 9.73 -8.46
N ALA A 101 -6.49 9.73 -9.08
CA ALA A 101 -6.06 8.70 -10.00
C ALA A 101 -4.56 8.42 -9.92
N PHE A 102 -4.16 7.20 -10.28
CA PHE A 102 -2.76 6.78 -10.35
C PHE A 102 -2.62 5.54 -11.23
N THR A 103 -1.39 5.25 -11.65
CA THR A 103 -1.05 3.94 -12.22
C THR A 103 -0.10 3.21 -11.28
N VAL A 104 -0.11 1.88 -11.38
CA VAL A 104 0.80 0.99 -10.66
C VAL A 104 1.46 0.08 -11.68
N SER A 105 2.78 0.19 -11.77
CA SER A 105 3.59 -0.73 -12.57
C SER A 105 4.49 -1.57 -11.65
N PHE A 106 5.13 -2.58 -12.20
CA PHE A 106 5.99 -3.49 -11.45
C PHE A 106 7.42 -3.37 -11.95
N ALA A 107 8.34 -3.04 -11.03
CA ALA A 107 9.76 -3.03 -11.33
C ALA A 107 10.25 -4.45 -11.64
N ASP A 108 11.12 -4.58 -12.62
CA ASP A 108 11.71 -5.84 -13.07
C ASP A 108 13.24 -5.81 -12.99
N ILE A 109 13.89 -6.89 -13.38
CA ILE A 109 15.36 -7.00 -13.34
C ILE A 109 16.09 -6.00 -14.27
N HIS A 110 15.40 -5.43 -15.25
CA HIS A 110 15.98 -4.49 -16.21
C HIS A 110 15.88 -3.03 -15.75
N THR A 111 15.06 -2.75 -14.75
CA THR A 111 14.68 -1.42 -14.28
C THR A 111 15.07 -1.17 -12.81
N VAL A 112 15.95 -2.01 -12.22
CA VAL A 112 16.29 -1.96 -10.78
C VAL A 112 16.86 -0.60 -10.37
N ALA A 113 17.82 -0.06 -11.11
CA ALA A 113 18.51 1.17 -10.74
C ALA A 113 17.58 2.40 -10.82
N GLU A 114 16.79 2.49 -11.89
CA GLU A 114 15.84 3.58 -12.10
C GLU A 114 14.70 3.51 -11.08
N SER A 115 14.21 2.30 -10.80
CA SER A 115 13.16 2.08 -9.81
C SER A 115 13.63 2.45 -8.39
N ASP A 116 14.84 2.05 -8.00
CA ASP A 116 15.45 2.44 -6.73
C ASP A 116 15.63 3.97 -6.65
N TYR A 117 16.12 4.59 -7.73
CA TYR A 117 16.25 6.05 -7.84
C TYR A 117 14.92 6.76 -7.59
N PHE A 118 13.80 6.26 -8.12
CA PHE A 118 12.48 6.83 -7.87
C PHE A 118 12.03 6.69 -6.40
N GLY A 119 12.56 5.73 -5.67
CA GLY A 119 12.38 5.60 -4.23
C GLY A 119 13.24 6.56 -3.40
N LEU A 120 14.44 6.91 -3.89
CA LEU A 120 15.40 7.75 -3.20
C LEU A 120 15.09 9.25 -3.33
N VAL A 121 14.44 9.67 -4.42
CA VAL A 121 14.34 11.08 -4.80
C VAL A 121 12.89 11.56 -4.83
N SER A 122 12.60 12.61 -4.06
CA SER A 122 11.29 13.26 -4.07
C SER A 122 11.09 14.12 -5.32
N GLY A 123 9.93 13.99 -5.99
CA GLY A 123 9.52 14.87 -7.09
C GLY A 123 9.41 16.34 -6.71
N ASN A 124 9.23 16.65 -5.42
CA ASN A 124 9.28 18.04 -4.92
C ASN A 124 10.69 18.65 -5.00
N LYS A 125 11.75 17.81 -4.95
CA LYS A 125 13.15 18.26 -5.07
C LYS A 125 13.69 18.14 -6.48
N VAL A 126 13.25 17.13 -7.22
CA VAL A 126 13.69 16.84 -8.59
C VAL A 126 12.46 16.60 -9.45
N PRO A 127 11.83 17.68 -9.96
CA PRO A 127 10.59 17.56 -10.75
C PRO A 127 10.74 16.76 -12.04
N ASP A 128 11.94 16.76 -12.63
CA ASP A 128 12.30 16.08 -13.87
C ASP A 128 12.92 14.68 -13.65
N LYS A 129 12.71 14.07 -12.47
CA LYS A 129 13.34 12.80 -12.13
C LYS A 129 13.04 11.65 -13.09
N VAL A 130 11.86 11.64 -13.71
CA VAL A 130 11.48 10.61 -14.71
C VAL A 130 12.37 10.72 -15.94
N ALA A 131 12.51 11.91 -16.50
CA ALA A 131 13.38 12.17 -17.64
C ALA A 131 14.88 11.94 -17.30
N LYS A 132 15.31 12.32 -16.07
CA LYS A 132 16.68 12.04 -15.60
C LYS A 132 17.01 10.57 -15.51
N ALA A 133 16.04 9.72 -15.18
CA ALA A 133 16.20 8.27 -15.23
C ALA A 133 16.21 7.70 -16.65
N GLY A 134 16.01 8.52 -17.67
CA GLY A 134 15.88 8.09 -19.07
C GLY A 134 14.52 7.47 -19.40
N PHE A 135 13.54 7.65 -18.51
CA PHE A 135 12.20 7.08 -18.66
C PHE A 135 11.25 8.07 -19.32
N THR A 136 10.23 7.53 -19.96
CA THR A 136 9.19 8.26 -20.69
C THR A 136 7.80 7.88 -20.17
N VAL A 137 6.83 8.74 -20.43
CA VAL A 137 5.44 8.49 -20.01
C VAL A 137 4.47 8.75 -21.16
N THR A 138 3.36 8.03 -21.13
CA THR A 138 2.20 8.26 -21.99
C THR A 138 0.98 8.53 -21.10
N PRO A 139 0.11 9.52 -21.38
CA PRO A 139 -1.13 9.70 -20.66
C PRO A 139 -1.99 8.42 -20.70
N SER A 140 -2.53 7.99 -19.56
CA SER A 140 -3.49 6.90 -19.54
C SER A 140 -4.78 7.29 -20.26
N PRO A 141 -5.38 6.41 -21.08
CA PRO A 141 -6.69 6.65 -21.67
C PRO A 141 -7.86 6.46 -20.70
N ASN A 142 -7.64 5.84 -19.53
CA ASN A 142 -8.70 5.43 -18.61
C ASN A 142 -8.73 6.21 -17.30
N VAL A 143 -7.59 6.80 -16.89
CA VAL A 143 -7.45 7.55 -15.64
C VAL A 143 -6.57 8.78 -15.80
N ASP A 144 -6.72 9.76 -14.94
CA ASP A 144 -5.93 10.99 -14.97
C ASP A 144 -4.55 10.81 -14.32
N ALA A 145 -3.76 9.90 -14.91
CA ALA A 145 -2.41 9.57 -14.47
C ALA A 145 -1.56 9.07 -15.65
N PRO A 146 -0.22 9.15 -15.60
CA PRO A 146 0.65 8.67 -16.66
C PRO A 146 0.89 7.16 -16.56
N ILE A 147 1.07 6.51 -17.72
CA ILE A 147 1.68 5.18 -17.85
C ILE A 147 3.18 5.38 -18.08
N VAL A 148 4.02 4.71 -17.32
CA VAL A 148 5.47 4.69 -17.51
C VAL A 148 5.81 3.62 -18.55
N ASN A 149 6.38 4.03 -19.68
CA ASN A 149 6.50 3.18 -20.88
C ASN A 149 7.51 2.03 -20.72
N GLU A 150 8.49 2.19 -19.85
CA GLU A 150 9.56 1.20 -19.63
C GLU A 150 9.13 0.03 -18.76
N TYR A 151 8.01 0.14 -18.03
CA TYR A 151 7.46 -0.98 -17.26
C TYR A 151 6.47 -1.79 -18.09
N PRO A 152 6.69 -3.11 -18.23
CA PRO A 152 5.92 -3.92 -19.18
C PRO A 152 4.52 -4.31 -18.68
N TYR A 153 4.15 -4.02 -17.44
CA TYR A 153 2.84 -4.32 -16.86
C TYR A 153 2.35 -3.17 -15.99
N THR A 154 1.16 -2.68 -16.27
CA THR A 154 0.57 -1.52 -15.60
C THR A 154 -0.90 -1.74 -15.25
N LEU A 155 -1.26 -1.35 -14.02
CA LEU A 155 -2.64 -1.20 -13.53
C LEU A 155 -3.00 0.27 -13.59
N GLU A 156 -4.18 0.60 -14.10
CA GLU A 156 -4.75 1.95 -14.12
C GLU A 156 -5.81 2.05 -13.03
N CYS A 157 -5.64 2.96 -12.08
CA CYS A 157 -6.38 2.95 -10.83
C CYS A 157 -7.07 4.29 -10.54
N LYS A 158 -8.27 4.20 -9.96
CA LYS A 158 -8.96 5.33 -9.31
C LYS A 158 -8.86 5.21 -7.80
N VAL A 159 -8.64 6.32 -7.12
CA VAL A 159 -8.61 6.37 -5.65
C VAL A 159 -9.99 6.07 -5.09
N ILE A 160 -10.11 5.04 -4.25
CA ILE A 160 -11.29 4.79 -3.42
C ILE A 160 -11.16 5.55 -2.11
N SER A 161 -9.99 5.44 -1.47
CA SER A 161 -9.68 6.16 -0.25
C SER A 161 -8.18 6.39 -0.09
N TRP A 162 -7.85 7.51 0.52
CA TRP A 162 -6.52 7.84 1.01
C TRP A 162 -6.69 8.40 2.41
N ALA A 163 -6.39 7.60 3.44
CA ALA A 163 -6.52 7.98 4.84
C ALA A 163 -5.52 7.21 5.70
N ASP A 164 -5.00 7.85 6.73
CA ASP A 164 -4.09 7.26 7.74
C ASP A 164 -2.88 6.51 7.14
N GLY A 165 -2.38 7.00 6.00
CA GLY A 165 -1.26 6.38 5.29
C GLY A 165 -1.64 5.16 4.45
N ILE A 166 -2.94 4.85 4.29
CA ILE A 166 -3.43 3.73 3.51
C ILE A 166 -4.15 4.25 2.26
N LEU A 167 -3.62 3.92 1.10
CA LEU A 167 -4.25 4.14 -0.20
C LEU A 167 -4.96 2.85 -0.62
N ILE A 168 -6.24 2.97 -0.95
CA ILE A 168 -7.01 1.91 -1.61
C ILE A 168 -7.43 2.42 -2.99
N GLY A 169 -7.08 1.68 -4.03
CA GLY A 169 -7.42 1.98 -5.41
C GLY A 169 -8.25 0.90 -6.06
N GLU A 170 -9.21 1.30 -6.89
CA GLU A 170 -9.93 0.43 -7.81
C GLU A 170 -9.15 0.32 -9.12
N VAL A 171 -8.82 -0.89 -9.53
CA VAL A 171 -8.22 -1.17 -10.84
C VAL A 171 -9.31 -1.13 -11.89
N VAL A 172 -9.28 -0.13 -12.76
CA VAL A 172 -10.27 0.08 -13.82
C VAL A 172 -9.80 -0.47 -15.17
N ASN A 173 -8.49 -0.64 -15.33
CA ASN A 173 -7.89 -1.29 -16.51
C ASN A 173 -6.52 -1.87 -16.17
N GLN A 174 -6.09 -2.83 -16.98
CA GLN A 174 -4.76 -3.44 -16.92
C GLN A 174 -4.21 -3.56 -18.33
N SER A 175 -2.94 -3.25 -18.49
CA SER A 175 -2.22 -3.42 -19.77
C SER A 175 -0.89 -4.12 -19.55
N ALA A 176 -0.50 -4.94 -20.52
CA ALA A 176 0.75 -5.68 -20.50
C ALA A 176 1.38 -5.71 -21.89
N ASP A 177 2.70 -5.64 -21.92
CA ASP A 177 3.49 -5.85 -23.14
C ASP A 177 3.37 -7.33 -23.57
N GLU A 178 3.19 -7.59 -24.86
CA GLU A 178 3.05 -8.95 -25.38
C GLU A 178 4.27 -9.84 -25.09
N ARG A 179 5.46 -9.28 -24.97
CA ARG A 179 6.70 -10.00 -24.65
C ARG A 179 6.68 -10.70 -23.31
N ILE A 180 5.86 -10.23 -22.34
CA ILE A 180 5.73 -10.86 -21.02
C ILE A 180 4.54 -11.81 -20.93
N LEU A 181 3.85 -12.09 -22.04
CA LEU A 181 2.67 -12.96 -22.04
C LEU A 181 3.03 -14.39 -22.47
N THR A 182 2.32 -15.35 -21.86
CA THR A 182 2.23 -16.74 -22.32
C THR A 182 0.76 -17.16 -22.33
N GLY A 183 0.25 -17.51 -23.49
CA GLY A 183 -1.17 -17.87 -23.67
C GLY A 183 -2.14 -16.75 -23.28
N GLY A 184 -1.77 -15.48 -23.51
CA GLY A 184 -2.58 -14.30 -23.17
C GLY A 184 -2.59 -13.92 -21.69
N LYS A 185 -1.74 -14.52 -20.84
CA LYS A 185 -1.61 -14.24 -19.43
C LYS A 185 -0.21 -13.74 -19.11
N VAL A 186 -0.08 -12.84 -18.14
CA VAL A 186 1.22 -12.39 -17.63
C VAL A 186 1.99 -13.59 -17.10
N ASP A 187 3.20 -13.75 -17.60
CA ASP A 187 4.13 -14.82 -17.24
C ASP A 187 5.24 -14.24 -16.37
N LEU A 188 5.28 -14.65 -15.12
CA LEU A 188 6.26 -14.12 -14.14
C LEU A 188 7.71 -14.48 -14.50
N ALA A 189 7.93 -15.60 -15.22
CA ALA A 189 9.25 -15.96 -15.71
C ALA A 189 9.76 -15.01 -16.82
N LYS A 190 8.83 -14.38 -17.54
CA LYS A 190 9.13 -13.37 -18.57
C LYS A 190 9.15 -11.95 -17.99
N LEU A 191 8.21 -11.62 -17.10
CA LEU A 191 8.16 -10.32 -16.42
C LEU A 191 9.36 -10.13 -15.49
N GLN A 192 9.81 -11.19 -14.80
CA GLN A 192 10.90 -11.17 -13.84
C GLN A 192 10.81 -10.02 -12.82
N PRO A 193 9.66 -9.87 -12.11
CA PRO A 193 9.48 -8.76 -11.21
C PRO A 193 10.43 -8.89 -10.03
N ILE A 194 10.91 -7.75 -9.53
CA ILE A 194 11.73 -7.71 -8.32
C ILE A 194 10.87 -7.56 -7.07
N VAL A 195 11.35 -8.13 -5.98
CA VAL A 195 10.76 -8.02 -4.64
C VAL A 195 11.78 -7.46 -3.66
N PHE A 196 11.32 -6.68 -2.70
CA PHE A 196 12.17 -6.14 -1.65
C PHE A 196 12.38 -7.21 -0.54
N ASP A 197 13.65 -7.49 -0.25
CA ASP A 197 14.09 -8.31 0.89
C ASP A 197 14.55 -7.40 2.03
N ALA A 198 13.68 -7.20 3.02
CA ALA A 198 13.96 -6.34 4.16
C ALA A 198 15.06 -6.90 5.08
N ALA A 199 15.29 -8.21 5.10
CA ALA A 199 16.34 -8.82 5.90
C ALA A 199 17.73 -8.64 5.28
N GLY A 200 17.80 -8.79 3.94
CA GLY A 200 19.03 -8.64 3.17
C GLY A 200 19.29 -7.20 2.71
N MET A 201 18.32 -6.28 2.87
CA MET A 201 18.36 -4.91 2.33
C MET A 201 18.74 -4.92 0.84
N CYS A 202 18.05 -5.74 0.05
CA CYS A 202 18.33 -5.91 -1.36
C CYS A 202 17.04 -6.23 -2.15
N TYR A 203 17.18 -6.23 -3.47
CA TYR A 203 16.13 -6.70 -4.37
C TYR A 203 16.42 -8.14 -4.78
N ARG A 204 15.36 -8.96 -4.89
CA ARG A 204 15.43 -10.36 -5.35
C ARG A 204 14.43 -10.61 -6.46
N VAL A 205 14.67 -11.63 -7.26
CA VAL A 205 13.68 -12.18 -8.18
C VAL A 205 12.84 -13.24 -7.49
N ILE A 206 11.65 -13.50 -8.03
CA ILE A 206 10.81 -14.63 -7.63
C ILE A 206 11.42 -15.90 -8.23
N GLY A 207 11.56 -16.95 -7.41
CA GLY A 207 12.09 -18.25 -7.85
C GLY A 207 11.08 -19.09 -8.64
N GLU A 208 11.52 -20.31 -9.00
CA GLU A 208 10.71 -21.27 -9.75
C GLU A 208 9.46 -21.73 -8.97
N PRO A 209 8.36 -22.10 -9.67
CA PRO A 209 7.19 -22.67 -9.05
C PRO A 209 7.51 -23.94 -8.26
N VAL A 210 7.02 -24.05 -7.01
CA VAL A 210 7.24 -25.19 -6.14
C VAL A 210 6.00 -26.06 -5.93
N GLY A 211 4.86 -25.67 -6.48
CA GLY A 211 3.60 -26.41 -6.39
C GLY A 211 2.42 -25.68 -6.99
N GLY A 212 1.37 -26.42 -7.31
CA GLY A 212 0.12 -25.85 -7.81
C GLY A 212 -0.76 -25.31 -6.68
N ALA A 213 -1.19 -24.06 -6.79
CA ALA A 213 -2.14 -23.46 -5.84
C ALA A 213 -3.46 -24.26 -5.85
N TRP A 214 -4.07 -24.43 -4.66
CA TRP A 214 -5.29 -25.23 -4.43
C TRP A 214 -5.22 -26.69 -4.91
N ASN A 215 -4.05 -27.19 -5.27
CA ASN A 215 -3.83 -28.55 -5.71
C ASN A 215 -2.82 -29.30 -4.83
N ALA A 216 -1.75 -28.66 -4.41
CA ALA A 216 -0.68 -29.28 -3.63
C ALA A 216 -1.18 -29.88 -2.30
N GLY A 217 -2.22 -29.30 -1.70
CA GLY A 217 -2.83 -29.76 -0.44
C GLY A 217 -3.87 -30.86 -0.57
N LYS A 218 -4.29 -31.23 -1.78
CA LYS A 218 -5.38 -32.22 -2.00
C LYS A 218 -5.07 -33.59 -1.39
N LYS A 219 -3.80 -33.96 -1.29
CA LYS A 219 -3.38 -35.22 -0.63
C LYS A 219 -3.79 -35.36 0.85
N PHE A 220 -4.28 -34.29 1.47
CA PHE A 220 -4.78 -34.30 2.86
C PHE A 220 -6.30 -34.22 2.96
N THR A 221 -7.04 -34.20 1.84
CA THR A 221 -8.50 -34.06 1.80
C THR A 221 -9.22 -35.39 1.54
N GLU A 222 -8.49 -36.51 1.42
CA GLU A 222 -9.00 -37.90 1.28
C GLU A 222 -9.07 -38.59 2.63
#